data_fe15479afd2c7d67110a3a0e453e8884
#
_entry.id   fe15479afd2c7d67110a3a0e453e8884
#
_cell.length_a   1.000
_cell.length_b   1.000
_cell.length_c   1.000
_cell.angle_alpha   90.00
_cell.angle_beta   90.00
_cell.angle_gamma   90.00
#
_symmetry.space_group_name_H-M   'P 1'
#
loop_
_entity.id
_entity.type
_entity.pdbx_description
1 polymer ?
#
loop_
_entity_poly.entity_id
_entity_poly.type
_entity_poly.pdbx_seq_one_letter_code
_entity_poly.pdbx_strand_id
1 'polypeptide(L)' 'MIEVFKTNISNEKLARQFAIQLRNELPGCRVKFDLQDCDKILKVEGSQFIPEKVIEVISMSGFECEVLE' A
#
# COMPACT_ATOMS: atom_id res chain seq x y z
N MET A 1 11.03 9.81 1.62
CA MET A 1 10.62 8.71 2.52
C MET A 1 10.04 7.57 1.68
N ILE A 2 10.49 6.36 1.94
CA ILE A 2 10.00 5.16 1.26
C ILE A 2 9.64 4.13 2.32
N GLU A 3 8.49 3.51 2.18
CA GLU A 3 8.07 2.43 3.06
C GLU A 3 7.55 1.28 2.23
N VAL A 4 7.94 0.07 2.61
CA VAL A 4 7.55 -1.15 1.91
C VAL A 4 6.68 -1.98 2.84
N PHE A 5 5.56 -2.48 2.32
CA PHE A 5 4.59 -3.24 3.10
C PHE A 5 4.36 -4.60 2.48
N LYS A 6 4.17 -5.58 3.33
CA LYS A 6 3.70 -6.91 2.95
C LYS A 6 2.18 -6.92 3.04
N THR A 7 1.52 -7.44 2.01
CA THR A 7 0.06 -7.53 2.00
C THR A 7 -0.39 -8.92 1.58
N ASN A 8 -1.70 -9.13 1.59
CA ASN A 8 -2.32 -10.32 1.00
C ASN A 8 -3.21 -9.96 -0.19
N ILE A 9 -2.94 -8.83 -0.83
CA ILE A 9 -3.68 -8.38 -2.01
C ILE A 9 -3.06 -9.05 -3.23
N SER A 10 -3.81 -9.93 -3.89
CA SER A 10 -3.32 -10.68 -5.06
C SER A 10 -4.06 -10.35 -6.35
N ASN A 11 -5.07 -9.50 -6.30
CA ASN A 11 -5.91 -9.14 -7.44
C ASN A 11 -5.48 -7.79 -7.98
N GLU A 12 -5.14 -7.72 -9.27
CA GLU A 12 -4.67 -6.48 -9.88
C GLU A 12 -5.70 -5.36 -9.86
N LYS A 13 -6.97 -5.70 -10.05
CA LYS A 13 -8.03 -4.71 -10.03
C LYS A 13 -8.14 -4.07 -8.65
N LEU A 14 -8.11 -4.88 -7.60
CA LEU A 14 -8.13 -4.39 -6.23
C LEU A 14 -6.89 -3.54 -5.95
N ALA A 15 -5.72 -4.00 -6.40
CA ALA A 15 -4.49 -3.25 -6.20
C ALA A 15 -4.59 -1.86 -6.81
N ARG A 16 -5.14 -1.76 -8.03
CA ARG A 16 -5.32 -0.46 -8.67
C ARG A 16 -6.28 0.43 -7.88
N GLN A 17 -7.36 -0.14 -7.37
CA GLN A 17 -8.32 0.61 -6.57
C GLN A 17 -7.69 1.13 -5.28
N PHE A 18 -6.91 0.29 -4.61
CA PHE A 18 -6.19 0.71 -3.42
C PHE A 18 -5.14 1.76 -3.72
N ALA A 19 -4.45 1.63 -4.86
CA ALA A 19 -3.46 2.63 -5.25
C ALA A 19 -4.09 4.00 -5.43
N ILE A 20 -5.26 4.06 -6.07
CA ILE A 20 -5.99 5.30 -6.24
C ILE A 20 -6.43 5.86 -4.88
N GLN A 21 -6.98 5.01 -4.03
CA GLN A 21 -7.43 5.43 -2.71
C GLN A 21 -6.28 5.96 -1.87
N LEU A 22 -5.14 5.25 -1.88
CA LEU A 22 -3.98 5.67 -1.12
C LEU A 22 -3.41 6.99 -1.62
N ARG A 23 -3.39 7.19 -2.94
CA ARG A 23 -2.92 8.46 -3.49
C ARG A 23 -3.83 9.62 -3.09
N ASN A 24 -5.13 9.37 -2.96
CA ASN A 24 -6.06 10.39 -2.49
C ASN A 24 -5.87 10.69 -1.00
N GLU A 25 -5.60 9.66 -0.22
CA GLU A 25 -5.39 9.80 1.24
C GLU A 25 -4.00 10.39 1.56
N LEU A 26 -3.04 10.18 0.67
CA LEU A 26 -1.65 10.60 0.86
C LEU A 26 -1.20 11.44 -0.34
N PRO A 27 -1.69 12.69 -0.44
CA PRO A 27 -1.37 13.53 -1.59
C PRO A 27 0.14 13.69 -1.78
N GLY A 28 0.58 13.60 -3.02
CA GLY A 28 1.99 13.73 -3.35
C GLY A 28 2.80 12.45 -3.22
N CYS A 29 2.19 11.36 -2.78
CA CYS A 29 2.88 10.09 -2.67
C CYS A 29 2.72 9.26 -3.94
N ARG A 30 3.73 8.43 -4.20
CA ARG A 30 3.69 7.43 -5.26
C ARG A 30 3.35 6.10 -4.62
N VAL A 31 2.46 5.36 -5.24
CA VAL A 31 2.01 4.07 -4.74
C VAL A 31 2.18 3.03 -5.83
N LYS A 32 2.87 1.95 -5.49
CA LYS A 32 3.13 0.87 -6.44
C LYS A 32 2.94 -0.48 -5.77
N PHE A 33 2.22 -1.38 -6.44
CA PHE A 33 2.08 -2.76 -6.02
C PHE A 33 2.95 -3.66 -6.88
N ASP A 34 3.55 -4.67 -6.26
CA ASP A 34 4.24 -5.74 -6.96
C ASP A 34 3.58 -7.04 -6.53
N LEU A 35 2.62 -7.50 -7.31
CA LEU A 35 1.82 -8.67 -6.98
C LEU A 35 2.50 -9.97 -7.37
N GLN A 36 3.59 -9.90 -8.11
CA GLN A 36 4.35 -11.09 -8.49
C GLN A 36 5.30 -11.53 -7.39
N ASP A 37 5.62 -10.62 -6.49
CA ASP A 37 6.39 -10.98 -5.30
C ASP A 37 5.53 -11.84 -4.39
N CYS A 38 6.15 -12.84 -3.75
CA CYS A 38 5.42 -13.75 -2.86
C CYS A 38 4.82 -13.03 -1.65
N ASP A 39 5.39 -11.88 -1.28
CA ASP A 39 4.89 -11.07 -0.17
C ASP A 39 3.83 -10.05 -0.59
N LYS A 40 3.46 -10.04 -1.87
CA LYS A 40 2.49 -9.08 -2.40
C LYS A 40 2.81 -7.67 -1.94
N ILE A 41 3.91 -7.16 -2.42
CA ILE A 41 4.52 -5.92 -1.96
C ILE A 41 3.70 -4.70 -2.34
N LEU A 42 3.58 -3.79 -1.38
CA LEU A 42 3.06 -2.44 -1.59
C LEU A 42 4.18 -1.47 -1.22
N LYS A 43 4.59 -0.63 -2.16
CA LYS A 43 5.60 0.40 -1.92
C LYS A 43 4.97 1.76 -1.98
N VAL A 44 5.21 2.58 -0.95
CA VAL A 44 4.73 3.96 -0.88
C VAL A 44 5.94 4.87 -0.73
N GLU A 45 6.01 5.88 -1.58
CA GLU A 45 7.14 6.81 -1.63
C GLU A 45 6.62 8.23 -1.67
N GLY A 46 7.17 9.10 -0.82
CA GLY A 46 6.79 10.50 -0.78
C GLY A 46 7.70 11.29 0.13
N SER A 47 7.49 12.60 0.19
CA SER A 47 8.31 13.45 1.05
C SER A 47 8.03 13.19 2.51
N GLN A 48 6.77 12.90 2.84
CA GLN A 48 6.37 12.65 4.22
C GLN A 48 4.99 12.00 4.24
N PHE A 49 4.84 10.94 5.02
CA PHE A 49 3.54 10.30 5.25
C PHE A 49 3.64 9.42 6.51
N ILE A 50 2.49 9.01 7.01
CA ILE A 50 2.41 8.17 8.21
C ILE A 50 2.13 6.73 7.77
N PRO A 51 3.08 5.78 7.99
CA PRO A 51 2.87 4.39 7.56
C PRO A 51 1.61 3.75 8.12
N GLU A 52 1.23 4.10 9.35
CA GLU A 52 0.02 3.57 9.97
C GLU A 52 -1.23 3.91 9.18
N LYS A 53 -1.21 5.03 8.46
CA LYS A 53 -2.35 5.43 7.63
C LYS A 53 -2.54 4.44 6.48
N VAL A 54 -1.43 3.99 5.89
CA VAL A 54 -1.47 2.99 4.82
C VAL A 54 -2.06 1.69 5.35
N ILE A 55 -1.56 1.25 6.50
CA ILE A 55 -2.05 0.01 7.14
C ILE A 55 -3.55 0.13 7.43
N GLU A 56 -3.98 1.28 7.95
CA GLU A 56 -5.38 1.52 8.26
C GLU A 56 -6.27 1.39 7.04
N VAL A 57 -5.89 2.03 5.93
CA VAL A 57 -6.68 2.01 4.71
C VAL A 57 -6.87 0.58 4.21
N ILE A 58 -5.80 -0.19 4.18
CA ILE A 58 -5.85 -1.58 3.69
C ILE A 58 -6.64 -2.46 4.67
N SER A 59 -6.38 -2.30 5.97
CA SER A 59 -7.00 -3.14 7.00
C SER A 59 -8.51 -2.93 7.08
N MET A 60 -8.96 -1.69 6.92
CA MET A 60 -10.39 -1.38 6.98
C MET A 60 -11.17 -2.03 5.86
N SER A 61 -10.50 -2.41 4.78
CA SER A 61 -11.15 -3.13 3.67
C SER A 61 -11.06 -4.65 3.83
N GLY A 62 -10.51 -5.12 4.96
CA GLY A 62 -10.47 -6.55 5.25
C GLY A 62 -9.24 -7.27 4.76
N PHE A 63 -8.20 -6.54 4.35
CA PHE A 63 -6.95 -7.14 3.88
C PHE A 63 -5.84 -6.91 4.90
N GLU A 64 -4.77 -7.68 4.76
CA GLU A 64 -3.62 -7.58 5.65
C GLU A 64 -2.58 -6.63 5.07
N CYS A 65 -1.94 -5.86 5.95
CA CYS A 65 -0.89 -4.94 5.57
C CYS A 65 0.01 -4.70 6.77
N GLU A 66 1.30 -4.94 6.57
CA GLU A 66 2.28 -4.68 7.64
C GLU A 66 3.58 -4.19 7.03
N VAL A 67 4.35 -3.43 7.81
CA VAL A 67 5.66 -2.97 7.35
C VAL A 67 6.57 -4.16 7.17
N LEU A 68 7.22 -4.22 6.01
CA LEU A 68 8.17 -5.29 5.71
C LEU A 68 9.56 -4.83 6.18
N GLU A 69 10.09 -5.56 7.12
CA GLU A 69 11.40 -5.25 7.68
C GLU A 69 12.51 -6.15 7.14
#